data_5e0404f43edabe7509b1953ddf925762
#
_entry.id   5e0404f43edabe7509b1953ddf925762
#
_cell.length_a   1.000
_cell.length_b   1.000
_cell.length_c   1.000
_cell.angle_alpha   90.00
_cell.angle_beta   90.00
_cell.angle_gamma   90.00
#
_symmetry.space_group_name_H-M   'P 1'
#
loop_
_entity.id
_entity.type
_entity.pdbx_description
1 polymer ?
#
loop_
_entity_poly.entity_id
_entity_poly.type
_entity_poly.pdbx_seq_one_letter_code
_entity_poly.pdbx_strand_id
1 'polypeptide(L)'
;MYDCIVVGAGPSGGSASYHLAKRGRSVLLLEKESLPRYKPCGGGVSPIVQEWFDFDFSPAVSLKIKKICYTWQMGDPEMVELTTNEPVWMVRRDIFDHYLVQQAQKLGVELRDNTSVTGIEWKSDRWLVKTESDVFESKYVIAADGAKGSMAKWLGFKERKRRMGAALEVEAPHSNPDISGAHFDFGSVQNGYIWNFPKADGYSIGVGTFIGGEKQNLKELSAAYAQKFGIDISSIKQFGHPICSWDGNQPLHTQNALLTGESACIVDPFTAEGIRPSLLTGMYAGQAIDEAIGGNRDALKQYTLKVQEEWGEDMLWAQRIAGIFYRVPSFAYKIGVKRPSATQRMGKILCGEMRYRDVAGAAIKRLTKGLIPGMS
;
A
#
# COMPACT_ATOMS: atom_id res chain seq x y z
N MET A 1 -14.05 20.59 19.64
CA MET A 1 -12.80 19.81 19.87
C MET A 1 -13.09 18.36 19.55
N TYR A 2 -12.31 17.71 18.70
CA TYR A 2 -12.47 16.33 18.29
C TYR A 2 -11.68 15.38 19.22
N ASP A 3 -12.07 14.11 19.29
CA ASP A 3 -11.25 13.08 19.91
C ASP A 3 -9.98 12.86 19.08
N CYS A 4 -10.13 12.80 17.74
CA CYS A 4 -9.01 12.61 16.83
C CYS A 4 -9.18 13.42 15.53
N ILE A 5 -8.10 14.04 15.07
CA ILE A 5 -8.00 14.56 13.70
C ILE A 5 -7.11 13.60 12.88
N VAL A 6 -7.63 13.17 11.72
CA VAL A 6 -6.91 12.34 10.76
C VAL A 6 -6.54 13.20 9.56
N VAL A 7 -5.26 13.21 9.19
CA VAL A 7 -4.76 14.03 8.09
C VAL A 7 -4.42 13.16 6.90
N GLY A 8 -5.21 13.27 5.83
CA GLY A 8 -5.15 12.50 4.60
C GLY A 8 -6.26 11.44 4.48
N ALA A 9 -7.05 11.51 3.40
CA ALA A 9 -8.17 10.62 3.12
C ALA A 9 -7.80 9.47 2.13
N GLY A 10 -6.56 8.99 2.21
CA GLY A 10 -6.14 7.75 1.55
C GLY A 10 -6.61 6.51 2.32
N PRO A 11 -6.22 5.30 1.88
CA PRO A 11 -6.65 4.05 2.52
C PRO A 11 -6.40 4.01 4.03
N SER A 12 -5.25 4.51 4.49
CA SER A 12 -4.94 4.50 5.93
C SER A 12 -5.78 5.48 6.74
N GLY A 13 -5.99 6.70 6.22
CA GLY A 13 -6.82 7.69 6.91
C GLY A 13 -8.30 7.34 6.88
N GLY A 14 -8.80 6.85 5.74
CA GLY A 14 -10.18 6.35 5.65
C GLY A 14 -10.43 5.18 6.61
N SER A 15 -9.49 4.22 6.67
CA SER A 15 -9.55 3.09 7.60
C SER A 15 -9.52 3.53 9.07
N ALA A 16 -8.59 4.42 9.44
CA ALA A 16 -8.50 4.94 10.81
C ALA A 16 -9.78 5.68 11.22
N SER A 17 -10.29 6.54 10.35
CA SER A 17 -11.52 7.30 10.58
C SER A 17 -12.74 6.39 10.76
N TYR A 18 -12.90 5.38 9.87
CA TYR A 18 -13.96 4.39 9.97
C TYR A 18 -13.92 3.64 11.31
N HIS A 19 -12.76 3.12 11.69
CA HIS A 19 -12.63 2.32 12.91
C HIS A 19 -12.74 3.14 14.20
N LEU A 20 -12.39 4.42 14.20
CA LEU A 20 -12.63 5.33 15.30
C LEU A 20 -14.13 5.67 15.44
N ALA A 21 -14.78 6.07 14.34
CA ALA A 21 -16.19 6.42 14.33
C ALA A 21 -17.07 5.23 14.71
N LYS A 22 -16.75 4.01 14.24
CA LYS A 22 -17.41 2.75 14.66
C LYS A 22 -17.38 2.53 16.19
N ARG A 23 -16.38 3.10 16.87
CA ARG A 23 -16.23 3.07 18.34
C ARG A 23 -16.84 4.28 19.04
N GLY A 24 -17.60 5.10 18.31
CA GLY A 24 -18.28 6.29 18.85
C GLY A 24 -17.35 7.48 19.10
N ARG A 25 -16.15 7.52 18.50
CA ARG A 25 -15.24 8.64 18.66
C ARG A 25 -15.57 9.75 17.67
N SER A 26 -15.44 11.02 18.12
CA SER A 26 -15.61 12.17 17.25
C SER A 26 -14.35 12.38 16.40
N VAL A 27 -14.49 12.31 15.07
CA VAL A 27 -13.38 12.32 14.12
C VAL A 27 -13.57 13.41 13.08
N LEU A 28 -12.51 14.20 12.87
CA LEU A 28 -12.37 15.09 11.72
C LEU A 28 -11.34 14.49 10.77
N LEU A 29 -11.74 14.25 9.53
CA LEU A 29 -10.87 13.80 8.44
C LEU A 29 -10.57 14.97 7.50
N LEU A 30 -9.29 15.34 7.38
CA LEU A 30 -8.81 16.43 6.52
C LEU A 30 -8.15 15.85 5.26
N GLU A 31 -8.57 16.29 4.08
CA GLU A 31 -7.96 15.93 2.80
C GLU A 31 -7.69 17.21 1.99
N LYS A 32 -6.49 17.30 1.42
CA LYS A 32 -6.06 18.48 0.65
C LYS A 32 -6.71 18.60 -0.72
N GLU A 33 -7.08 17.46 -1.33
CA GLU A 33 -7.75 17.43 -2.64
C GLU A 33 -9.26 17.29 -2.45
N SER A 34 -10.05 17.72 -3.44
CA SER A 34 -11.48 17.42 -3.48
C SER A 34 -11.71 15.95 -3.84
N LEU A 35 -12.60 15.28 -3.10
CA LEU A 35 -12.99 13.90 -3.36
C LEU A 35 -14.20 13.81 -4.33
N PRO A 36 -14.23 12.82 -5.24
CA PRO A 36 -13.21 11.80 -5.52
C PRO A 36 -11.98 12.39 -6.22
N ARG A 37 -10.80 11.87 -5.87
CA ARG A 37 -9.54 12.34 -6.43
C ARG A 37 -8.73 11.23 -7.08
N TYR A 38 -8.04 11.56 -8.15
CA TYR A 38 -7.07 10.66 -8.77
C TYR A 38 -5.85 10.44 -7.85
N LYS A 39 -5.37 9.20 -7.81
CA LYS A 39 -4.10 8.84 -7.15
C LYS A 39 -3.39 7.76 -7.98
N PRO A 40 -2.16 8.01 -8.49
CA PRO A 40 -1.41 7.01 -9.25
C PRO A 40 -1.22 5.73 -8.45
N CYS A 41 -1.66 4.59 -9.01
CA CYS A 41 -1.55 3.28 -8.37
C CYS A 41 -2.08 2.19 -9.30
N GLY A 42 -1.38 1.06 -9.44
CA GLY A 42 -1.89 -0.10 -10.17
C GLY A 42 -3.25 -0.62 -9.67
N GLY A 43 -3.57 -0.35 -8.40
CA GLY A 43 -4.88 -0.67 -7.84
C GLY A 43 -5.10 -2.17 -7.58
N GLY A 44 -4.04 -2.96 -7.45
CA GLY A 44 -4.14 -4.33 -6.96
C GLY A 44 -4.39 -4.34 -5.45
N VAL A 45 -5.45 -5.02 -5.00
CA VAL A 45 -5.84 -5.09 -3.59
C VAL A 45 -6.08 -6.53 -3.18
N SER A 46 -5.49 -6.91 -2.05
CA SER A 46 -5.72 -8.21 -1.43
C SER A 46 -7.16 -8.34 -0.93
N PRO A 47 -7.88 -9.43 -1.24
CA PRO A 47 -9.26 -9.62 -0.80
C PRO A 47 -9.41 -9.74 0.73
N ILE A 48 -8.35 -10.10 1.45
CA ILE A 48 -8.35 -10.21 2.93
C ILE A 48 -8.82 -8.91 3.62
N VAL A 49 -8.70 -7.77 2.94
CA VAL A 49 -9.10 -6.48 3.50
C VAL A 49 -10.60 -6.43 3.81
N GLN A 50 -11.42 -7.26 3.16
CA GLN A 50 -12.85 -7.36 3.44
C GLN A 50 -13.13 -7.78 4.90
N GLU A 51 -12.27 -8.62 5.48
CA GLU A 51 -12.46 -9.13 6.85
C GLU A 51 -12.31 -8.05 7.94
N TRP A 52 -11.74 -6.90 7.58
CA TRP A 52 -11.47 -5.81 8.53
C TRP A 52 -12.62 -4.80 8.63
N PHE A 53 -13.65 -4.92 7.77
CA PHE A 53 -14.74 -3.97 7.68
C PHE A 53 -16.10 -4.68 7.65
N ASP A 54 -17.13 -4.04 8.20
CA ASP A 54 -18.50 -4.61 8.27
C ASP A 54 -19.35 -4.26 7.03
N PHE A 55 -18.80 -3.49 6.08
CA PHE A 55 -19.47 -3.17 4.83
C PHE A 55 -18.82 -3.91 3.66
N ASP A 56 -19.59 -4.12 2.59
CA ASP A 56 -19.12 -4.77 1.37
C ASP A 56 -18.33 -3.78 0.49
N PHE A 57 -17.11 -4.15 0.09
CA PHE A 57 -16.29 -3.38 -0.86
C PHE A 57 -16.66 -3.60 -2.33
N SER A 58 -17.54 -4.54 -2.67
CA SER A 58 -17.89 -4.86 -4.06
C SER A 58 -18.23 -3.65 -4.93
N PRO A 59 -18.93 -2.60 -4.42
CA PRO A 59 -19.21 -1.39 -5.21
C PRO A 59 -17.96 -0.59 -5.62
N ALA A 60 -16.83 -0.79 -4.93
CA ALA A 60 -15.56 -0.11 -5.19
C ALA A 60 -14.52 -1.01 -5.91
N VAL A 61 -14.88 -2.25 -6.25
CA VAL A 61 -14.04 -3.20 -6.97
C VAL A 61 -14.37 -3.16 -8.45
N SER A 62 -13.42 -2.76 -9.28
CA SER A 62 -13.59 -2.71 -10.74
C SER A 62 -13.63 -4.11 -11.37
N LEU A 63 -12.66 -4.96 -11.00
CA LEU A 63 -12.56 -6.35 -11.48
C LEU A 63 -12.01 -7.25 -10.39
N LYS A 64 -12.34 -8.55 -10.49
CA LYS A 64 -11.75 -9.63 -9.69
C LYS A 64 -11.02 -10.59 -10.63
N ILE A 65 -9.71 -10.78 -10.43
CA ILE A 65 -8.88 -11.58 -11.33
C ILE A 65 -8.17 -12.71 -10.60
N LYS A 66 -8.07 -13.88 -11.28
CA LYS A 66 -7.33 -15.06 -10.81
C LYS A 66 -6.11 -15.40 -11.65
N LYS A 67 -5.89 -14.68 -12.76
CA LYS A 67 -4.77 -14.95 -13.66
C LYS A 67 -3.75 -13.82 -13.63
N ILE A 68 -2.47 -14.21 -13.63
CA ILE A 68 -1.35 -13.28 -13.75
C ILE A 68 -0.45 -13.75 -14.86
N CYS A 69 -0.12 -12.87 -15.78
CA CYS A 69 0.88 -13.07 -16.81
C CYS A 69 2.20 -12.42 -16.39
N TYR A 70 3.25 -13.19 -16.32
CA TYR A 70 4.60 -12.71 -16.09
C TYR A 70 5.38 -12.75 -17.39
N THR A 71 6.16 -11.71 -17.69
CA THR A 71 7.07 -11.65 -18.85
C THR A 71 8.48 -11.29 -18.41
N TRP A 72 9.46 -11.66 -19.23
CA TRP A 72 10.85 -11.26 -19.10
C TRP A 72 11.25 -10.42 -20.32
N GLN A 73 11.63 -9.15 -20.10
CA GLN A 73 12.01 -8.23 -21.18
C GLN A 73 10.94 -8.17 -22.30
N MET A 74 9.66 -8.07 -21.89
CA MET A 74 8.49 -8.02 -22.75
C MET A 74 8.28 -9.27 -23.65
N GLY A 75 8.92 -10.37 -23.28
CA GLY A 75 8.81 -11.67 -23.96
C GLY A 75 8.65 -12.82 -22.96
N ASP A 76 8.77 -14.07 -23.44
CA ASP A 76 8.75 -15.31 -22.64
C ASP A 76 7.57 -15.35 -21.62
N PRO A 77 6.30 -15.26 -22.08
CA PRO A 77 5.15 -15.17 -21.19
C PRO A 77 4.94 -16.45 -20.36
N GLU A 78 4.58 -16.26 -19.10
CA GLU A 78 4.17 -17.32 -18.17
C GLU A 78 2.81 -16.94 -17.59
N MET A 79 1.76 -17.62 -18.01
CA MET A 79 0.41 -17.42 -17.50
C MET A 79 0.17 -18.33 -16.30
N VAL A 80 -0.17 -17.75 -15.17
CA VAL A 80 -0.42 -18.46 -13.93
C VAL A 80 -1.85 -18.21 -13.48
N GLU A 81 -2.62 -19.28 -13.31
CA GLU A 81 -3.91 -19.20 -12.62
C GLU A 81 -3.69 -19.43 -11.13
N LEU A 82 -4.09 -18.44 -10.31
CA LEU A 82 -3.91 -18.47 -8.87
C LEU A 82 -4.86 -19.46 -8.20
N THR A 83 -4.31 -20.29 -7.31
CA THR A 83 -5.08 -21.23 -6.49
C THR A 83 -5.43 -20.65 -5.11
N THR A 84 -5.75 -19.36 -5.07
CA THR A 84 -6.18 -18.63 -3.89
C THR A 84 -7.68 -18.81 -3.64
N ASN A 85 -8.12 -18.68 -2.37
CA ASN A 85 -9.53 -18.80 -2.00
C ASN A 85 -10.35 -17.73 -2.71
N GLU A 86 -9.86 -16.48 -2.68
CA GLU A 86 -10.50 -15.33 -3.31
C GLU A 86 -9.60 -14.73 -4.41
N PRO A 87 -10.19 -14.15 -5.46
CA PRO A 87 -9.44 -13.45 -6.51
C PRO A 87 -8.85 -12.13 -6.01
N VAL A 88 -7.74 -11.71 -6.61
CA VAL A 88 -7.19 -10.35 -6.39
C VAL A 88 -8.16 -9.32 -6.93
N TRP A 89 -8.38 -8.25 -6.19
CA TRP A 89 -9.22 -7.13 -6.64
C TRP A 89 -8.41 -6.12 -7.44
N MET A 90 -9.00 -5.62 -8.52
CA MET A 90 -8.53 -4.46 -9.25
C MET A 90 -9.45 -3.29 -8.95
N VAL A 91 -8.90 -2.21 -8.41
CA VAL A 91 -9.65 -1.02 -8.00
C VAL A 91 -9.13 0.24 -8.69
N ARG A 92 -10.00 1.24 -8.82
CA ARG A 92 -9.62 2.62 -9.13
C ARG A 92 -9.57 3.40 -7.83
N ARG A 93 -8.49 4.13 -7.59
CA ARG A 93 -8.23 4.82 -6.33
C ARG A 93 -9.19 5.98 -6.06
N ASP A 94 -9.67 6.66 -7.09
CA ASP A 94 -10.70 7.69 -6.98
C ASP A 94 -12.01 7.11 -6.43
N ILE A 95 -12.40 5.93 -6.90
CA ILE A 95 -13.61 5.22 -6.44
C ILE A 95 -13.37 4.57 -5.08
N PHE A 96 -12.28 3.80 -4.93
CA PHE A 96 -12.03 2.99 -3.74
C PHE A 96 -11.80 3.83 -2.49
N ASP A 97 -10.94 4.86 -2.58
CA ASP A 97 -10.65 5.75 -1.45
C ASP A 97 -11.92 6.53 -1.04
N HIS A 98 -12.64 7.08 -2.03
CA HIS A 98 -13.86 7.84 -1.77
C HIS A 98 -14.96 6.96 -1.15
N TYR A 99 -15.15 5.74 -1.66
CA TYR A 99 -16.12 4.79 -1.10
C TYR A 99 -15.83 4.49 0.38
N LEU A 100 -14.57 4.23 0.73
CA LEU A 100 -14.15 4.02 2.12
C LEU A 100 -14.47 5.24 3.01
N VAL A 101 -14.18 6.44 2.52
CA VAL A 101 -14.50 7.69 3.23
C VAL A 101 -16.00 7.86 3.42
N GLN A 102 -16.80 7.54 2.41
CA GLN A 102 -18.28 7.58 2.51
C GLN A 102 -18.80 6.61 3.58
N GLN A 103 -18.19 5.41 3.73
CA GLN A 103 -18.57 4.51 4.81
C GLN A 103 -18.22 5.10 6.20
N ALA A 104 -17.08 5.78 6.31
CA ALA A 104 -16.72 6.47 7.54
C ALA A 104 -17.70 7.64 7.86
N GLN A 105 -18.09 8.41 6.84
CA GLN A 105 -19.09 9.49 7.00
C GLN A 105 -20.47 8.98 7.47
N LYS A 106 -20.90 7.79 7.01
CA LYS A 106 -22.14 7.17 7.51
C LYS A 106 -22.11 6.88 9.00
N LEU A 107 -20.91 6.75 9.59
CA LEU A 107 -20.69 6.57 11.02
C LEU A 107 -20.47 7.89 11.79
N GLY A 108 -20.61 9.04 11.11
CA GLY A 108 -20.50 10.37 11.72
C GLY A 108 -19.11 11.02 11.61
N VAL A 109 -18.20 10.51 10.78
CA VAL A 109 -16.95 11.22 10.48
C VAL A 109 -17.25 12.54 9.77
N GLU A 110 -16.74 13.65 10.30
CA GLU A 110 -16.74 14.92 9.58
C GLU A 110 -15.59 14.93 8.58
N LEU A 111 -15.91 15.08 7.29
CA LEU A 111 -14.94 15.27 6.23
C LEU A 111 -14.81 16.75 5.88
N ARG A 112 -13.57 17.21 5.80
CA ARG A 112 -13.18 18.47 5.15
C ARG A 112 -12.17 18.14 4.07
N ASP A 113 -12.64 17.98 2.86
CA ASP A 113 -11.81 17.89 1.67
C ASP A 113 -11.45 19.29 1.14
N ASN A 114 -10.62 19.38 0.11
CA ASN A 114 -10.04 20.65 -0.36
C ASN A 114 -9.45 21.49 0.80
N THR A 115 -8.91 20.81 1.83
CA THR A 115 -8.45 21.44 3.08
C THR A 115 -7.05 20.98 3.40
N SER A 116 -6.05 21.77 3.01
CA SER A 116 -4.64 21.48 3.26
C SER A 116 -4.24 21.83 4.69
N VAL A 117 -3.62 20.86 5.39
CA VAL A 117 -2.98 21.15 6.67
C VAL A 117 -1.64 21.84 6.41
N THR A 118 -1.45 23.01 7.00
CA THR A 118 -0.28 23.86 6.84
C THR A 118 0.67 23.82 8.03
N GLY A 119 0.23 23.26 9.16
CA GLY A 119 1.06 23.10 10.36
C GLY A 119 0.30 22.46 11.51
N ILE A 120 1.04 22.04 12.52
CA ILE A 120 0.51 21.51 13.78
C ILE A 120 1.26 22.07 14.96
N GLU A 121 0.58 22.17 16.10
CA GLU A 121 1.18 22.66 17.35
C GLU A 121 0.58 21.90 18.53
N TRP A 122 1.43 21.44 19.46
CA TRP A 122 0.98 20.88 20.74
C TRP A 122 0.89 22.00 21.78
N LYS A 123 -0.31 22.21 22.33
CA LYS A 123 -0.54 23.26 23.31
C LYS A 123 -1.66 22.89 24.27
N SER A 124 -1.44 23.04 25.57
CA SER A 124 -2.46 22.83 26.61
C SER A 124 -3.17 21.47 26.48
N ASP A 125 -2.36 20.39 26.36
CA ASP A 125 -2.80 18.99 26.28
C ASP A 125 -3.68 18.64 25.09
N ARG A 126 -3.52 19.39 23.98
CA ARG A 126 -4.20 19.14 22.71
C ARG A 126 -3.33 19.50 21.51
N TRP A 127 -3.66 18.93 20.38
CA TRP A 127 -3.13 19.33 19.09
C TRP A 127 -3.97 20.45 18.48
N LEU A 128 -3.29 21.47 17.99
CA LEU A 128 -3.84 22.50 17.11
C LEU A 128 -3.40 22.15 15.69
N VAL A 129 -4.35 21.79 14.83
CA VAL A 129 -4.11 21.45 13.41
C VAL A 129 -4.52 22.68 12.59
N LYS A 130 -3.54 23.31 11.94
CA LYS A 130 -3.70 24.57 11.21
C LYS A 130 -3.92 24.27 9.72
N THR A 131 -4.89 24.96 9.13
CA THR A 131 -5.14 25.01 7.70
C THR A 131 -4.94 26.43 7.18
N GLU A 132 -5.28 26.71 5.93
CA GLU A 132 -5.22 28.09 5.41
C GLU A 132 -6.25 29.01 6.06
N SER A 133 -7.45 28.49 6.38
CA SER A 133 -8.58 29.26 6.88
C SER A 133 -8.90 29.05 8.36
N ASP A 134 -8.54 27.89 8.91
CA ASP A 134 -9.03 27.44 10.21
C ASP A 134 -7.95 26.82 11.08
N VAL A 135 -8.25 26.71 12.38
CA VAL A 135 -7.48 25.93 13.34
C VAL A 135 -8.43 24.96 14.06
N PHE A 136 -8.19 23.66 13.88
CA PHE A 136 -8.96 22.61 14.51
C PHE A 136 -8.23 22.05 15.73
N GLU A 137 -8.99 21.65 16.74
CA GLU A 137 -8.43 21.10 17.98
C GLU A 137 -8.82 19.66 18.19
N SER A 138 -7.86 18.82 18.61
CA SER A 138 -8.09 17.42 18.99
C SER A 138 -7.16 16.93 20.07
N LYS A 139 -7.60 15.86 20.77
CA LYS A 139 -6.75 15.16 21.75
C LYS A 139 -5.65 14.35 21.08
N TYR A 140 -5.95 13.75 19.94
CA TYR A 140 -5.06 12.88 19.20
C TYR A 140 -5.01 13.27 17.73
N VAL A 141 -3.88 12.95 17.06
CA VAL A 141 -3.69 13.15 15.62
C VAL A 141 -3.17 11.87 14.98
N ILE A 142 -3.74 11.51 13.82
CA ILE A 142 -3.22 10.45 12.95
C ILE A 142 -2.70 11.09 11.67
N ALA A 143 -1.40 10.89 11.40
CA ALA A 143 -0.76 11.29 10.17
C ALA A 143 -0.92 10.19 9.12
N ALA A 144 -1.74 10.44 8.09
CA ALA A 144 -2.05 9.57 6.97
C ALA A 144 -1.81 10.27 5.61
N ASP A 145 -0.93 11.28 5.62
CA ASP A 145 -0.67 12.23 4.51
C ASP A 145 0.26 11.68 3.41
N GLY A 146 0.63 10.39 3.50
CA GLY A 146 1.34 9.64 2.47
C GLY A 146 2.83 9.98 2.34
N ALA A 147 3.48 9.45 1.29
CA ALA A 147 4.93 9.56 1.07
C ALA A 147 5.45 11.00 0.98
N LYS A 148 4.64 11.94 0.48
CA LYS A 148 5.02 13.36 0.30
C LYS A 148 4.60 14.24 1.48
N GLY A 149 3.93 13.67 2.48
CA GLY A 149 3.38 14.40 3.60
C GLY A 149 4.42 15.02 4.52
N SER A 150 4.03 16.11 5.17
CA SER A 150 4.89 16.86 6.11
C SER A 150 4.65 16.47 7.57
N MET A 151 3.58 15.74 7.86
CA MET A 151 3.15 15.42 9.22
C MET A 151 4.23 14.69 10.04
N ALA A 152 4.90 13.70 9.45
CA ALA A 152 5.97 12.98 10.16
C ALA A 152 7.08 13.93 10.63
N LYS A 153 7.46 14.92 9.81
CA LYS A 153 8.45 15.95 10.19
C LYS A 153 7.91 16.86 11.28
N TRP A 154 6.69 17.34 11.18
CA TRP A 154 6.07 18.23 12.16
C TRP A 154 5.84 17.55 13.51
N LEU A 155 5.58 16.24 13.50
CA LEU A 155 5.45 15.40 14.70
C LEU A 155 6.80 15.02 15.34
N GLY A 156 7.92 15.51 14.78
CA GLY A 156 9.24 15.31 15.39
C GLY A 156 10.02 14.07 14.92
N PHE A 157 9.52 13.32 13.95
CA PHE A 157 10.22 12.16 13.37
C PHE A 157 11.33 12.58 12.37
N LYS A 158 12.28 13.42 12.79
CA LYS A 158 13.26 14.08 11.91
C LYS A 158 14.30 13.12 11.31
N GLU A 159 14.71 12.11 12.06
CA GLU A 159 15.78 11.18 11.67
C GLU A 159 15.28 9.87 11.10
N ARG A 160 14.03 9.84 10.67
CA ARG A 160 13.41 8.66 10.13
C ARG A 160 14.06 8.21 8.83
N LYS A 161 14.52 6.96 8.77
CA LYS A 161 15.00 6.34 7.54
C LYS A 161 13.84 6.20 6.55
N ARG A 162 14.08 6.56 5.30
CA ARG A 162 13.08 6.50 4.23
C ARG A 162 13.71 5.87 3.00
N ARG A 163 13.30 4.65 2.69
CA ARG A 163 13.68 3.97 1.45
C ARG A 163 12.70 4.36 0.36
N MET A 164 13.16 5.24 -0.52
CA MET A 164 12.31 5.80 -1.57
C MET A 164 12.49 5.07 -2.89
N GLY A 165 11.39 4.56 -3.42
CA GLY A 165 11.23 4.17 -4.82
C GLY A 165 10.54 5.26 -5.62
N ALA A 166 10.42 5.04 -6.93
CA ALA A 166 9.69 5.90 -7.83
C ALA A 166 8.84 5.05 -8.78
N ALA A 167 7.61 5.49 -8.99
CA ALA A 167 6.73 4.92 -10.00
C ALA A 167 6.21 5.99 -10.93
N LEU A 168 5.97 5.61 -12.18
CA LEU A 168 5.25 6.37 -13.18
C LEU A 168 4.07 5.53 -13.65
N GLU A 169 2.90 6.12 -13.74
CA GLU A 169 1.66 5.42 -14.05
C GLU A 169 0.75 6.25 -14.93
N VAL A 170 -0.06 5.56 -15.74
CA VAL A 170 -1.11 6.11 -16.58
C VAL A 170 -2.37 5.23 -16.48
N GLU A 171 -3.53 5.87 -16.32
CA GLU A 171 -4.83 5.24 -16.56
C GLU A 171 -5.17 5.40 -18.03
N ALA A 172 -5.19 4.29 -18.76
CA ALA A 172 -5.47 4.25 -20.20
C ALA A 172 -6.89 3.73 -20.45
N PRO A 173 -7.86 4.59 -20.80
CA PRO A 173 -9.22 4.15 -21.13
C PRO A 173 -9.22 3.22 -22.33
N HIS A 174 -10.07 2.18 -22.30
CA HIS A 174 -10.23 1.25 -23.40
C HIS A 174 -11.66 0.69 -23.41
N SER A 175 -12.32 0.73 -24.57
CA SER A 175 -13.73 0.32 -24.69
C SER A 175 -13.96 -1.19 -24.53
N ASN A 176 -12.93 -2.00 -24.76
CA ASN A 176 -12.99 -3.46 -24.62
C ASN A 176 -11.65 -3.98 -24.10
N PRO A 177 -11.33 -3.76 -22.81
CA PRO A 177 -10.05 -4.20 -22.25
C PRO A 177 -9.96 -5.73 -22.19
N ASP A 178 -8.76 -6.26 -22.38
CA ASP A 178 -8.48 -7.67 -22.05
C ASP A 178 -8.41 -7.81 -20.51
N ILE A 179 -9.42 -8.43 -19.96
CA ILE A 179 -9.56 -8.67 -18.51
C ILE A 179 -9.12 -10.08 -18.08
N SER A 180 -8.43 -10.80 -18.96
CA SER A 180 -8.02 -12.21 -18.70
C SER A 180 -7.02 -12.34 -17.56
N GLY A 181 -6.25 -11.29 -17.24
CA GLY A 181 -5.30 -11.30 -16.13
C GLY A 181 -4.55 -9.99 -15.95
N ALA A 182 -3.86 -9.86 -14.82
CA ALA A 182 -2.89 -8.80 -14.59
C ALA A 182 -1.53 -9.20 -15.18
N HIS A 183 -0.80 -8.23 -15.70
CA HIS A 183 0.50 -8.45 -16.33
C HIS A 183 1.62 -7.78 -15.55
N PHE A 184 2.74 -8.51 -15.40
CA PHE A 184 3.99 -8.01 -14.83
C PHE A 184 5.14 -8.32 -15.78
N ASP A 185 5.97 -7.32 -16.09
CA ASP A 185 7.20 -7.51 -16.83
C ASP A 185 8.42 -7.23 -15.96
N PHE A 186 9.35 -8.19 -15.97
CA PHE A 186 10.62 -8.11 -15.29
C PHE A 186 11.78 -8.01 -16.29
N GLY A 187 12.88 -7.42 -15.86
CA GLY A 187 14.09 -7.32 -16.66
C GLY A 187 14.14 -6.16 -17.68
N SER A 188 13.01 -5.54 -18.01
CA SER A 188 12.97 -4.33 -18.83
C SER A 188 13.35 -3.08 -18.03
N VAL A 189 13.09 -3.06 -16.74
CA VAL A 189 13.47 -1.99 -15.81
C VAL A 189 14.39 -2.56 -14.72
N GLN A 190 15.43 -1.82 -14.35
CA GLN A 190 16.33 -2.22 -13.27
C GLN A 190 15.67 -1.97 -11.91
N ASN A 191 15.85 -2.94 -10.99
CA ASN A 191 15.39 -2.86 -9.61
C ASN A 191 13.90 -2.61 -9.46
N GLY A 192 13.09 -3.17 -10.38
CA GLY A 192 11.65 -2.97 -10.38
C GLY A 192 10.94 -3.85 -11.40
N TYR A 193 9.74 -3.43 -11.78
CA TYR A 193 8.92 -4.09 -12.79
C TYR A 193 8.00 -3.10 -13.50
N ILE A 194 7.47 -3.54 -14.66
CA ILE A 194 6.39 -2.84 -15.37
C ILE A 194 5.10 -3.64 -15.14
N TRP A 195 3.97 -2.96 -15.07
CA TRP A 195 2.67 -3.60 -14.94
C TRP A 195 1.67 -3.12 -15.97
N ASN A 196 0.73 -3.98 -16.30
CA ASN A 196 -0.54 -3.65 -16.92
C ASN A 196 -1.66 -4.35 -16.16
N PHE A 197 -2.46 -3.59 -15.42
CA PHE A 197 -3.55 -4.09 -14.61
C PHE A 197 -4.88 -3.68 -15.22
N PRO A 198 -5.70 -4.65 -15.63
CA PRO A 198 -6.99 -4.35 -16.26
C PRO A 198 -7.97 -3.72 -15.27
N LYS A 199 -8.81 -2.87 -15.80
CA LYS A 199 -10.00 -2.30 -15.17
C LYS A 199 -11.20 -2.60 -16.05
N ALA A 200 -12.41 -2.43 -15.56
CA ALA A 200 -13.63 -2.63 -16.36
C ALA A 200 -13.70 -1.69 -17.58
N ASP A 201 -13.05 -0.54 -17.50
CA ASP A 201 -13.08 0.56 -18.48
C ASP A 201 -11.70 0.91 -19.07
N GLY A 202 -10.71 0.04 -18.91
CA GLY A 202 -9.35 0.30 -19.41
C GLY A 202 -8.25 -0.41 -18.65
N TYR A 203 -7.11 0.26 -18.53
CA TYR A 203 -5.91 -0.30 -17.90
C TYR A 203 -5.19 0.73 -17.02
N SER A 204 -4.62 0.27 -15.91
CA SER A 204 -3.53 0.97 -15.25
C SER A 204 -2.22 0.40 -15.75
N ILE A 205 -1.45 1.19 -16.48
CA ILE A 205 -0.13 0.83 -16.99
C ILE A 205 0.92 1.65 -16.26
N GLY A 206 1.94 0.99 -15.74
CA GLY A 206 2.98 1.74 -15.07
C GLY A 206 4.29 0.98 -14.92
N VAL A 207 5.29 1.71 -14.48
CA VAL A 207 6.65 1.23 -14.24
C VAL A 207 7.14 1.75 -12.91
N GLY A 208 7.77 0.88 -12.10
CA GLY A 208 8.32 1.25 -10.81
C GLY A 208 9.73 0.75 -10.60
N THR A 209 10.55 1.55 -9.89
CA THR A 209 11.87 1.16 -9.37
C THR A 209 11.85 1.30 -7.86
N PHE A 210 12.29 0.27 -7.11
CA PHE A 210 12.08 0.19 -5.66
C PHE A 210 13.39 0.20 -4.86
N ILE A 211 14.49 -0.06 -5.52
CA ILE A 211 15.85 0.00 -4.97
C ILE A 211 16.66 0.91 -5.88
N GLY A 212 17.41 1.85 -5.34
CA GLY A 212 18.22 2.79 -6.14
C GLY A 212 18.97 2.12 -7.29
N GLY A 213 19.49 2.89 -8.22
CA GLY A 213 20.17 2.43 -9.44
C GLY A 213 20.43 3.58 -10.38
N GLU A 214 20.85 3.27 -11.61
CA GLU A 214 21.05 4.26 -12.67
C GLU A 214 19.73 4.91 -13.09
N LYS A 215 19.78 6.15 -13.55
CA LYS A 215 18.60 6.83 -14.10
C LYS A 215 18.13 6.12 -15.36
N GLN A 216 16.87 5.74 -15.39
CA GLN A 216 16.21 5.08 -16.50
C GLN A 216 15.11 5.98 -17.06
N ASN A 217 14.85 5.88 -18.35
CA ASN A 217 13.74 6.60 -18.99
C ASN A 217 12.42 5.82 -18.77
N LEU A 218 11.81 6.01 -17.62
CA LEU A 218 10.57 5.30 -17.25
C LEU A 218 9.41 5.61 -18.22
N LYS A 219 9.39 6.81 -18.81
CA LYS A 219 8.35 7.18 -19.81
C LYS A 219 8.45 6.35 -21.07
N GLU A 220 9.65 6.20 -21.60
CA GLU A 220 9.90 5.40 -22.80
C GLU A 220 9.60 3.91 -22.56
N LEU A 221 10.03 3.37 -21.42
CA LEU A 221 9.74 1.99 -21.04
C LEU A 221 8.23 1.73 -20.90
N SER A 222 7.50 2.63 -20.26
CA SER A 222 6.05 2.55 -20.12
C SER A 222 5.35 2.61 -21.47
N ALA A 223 5.78 3.51 -22.37
CA ALA A 223 5.21 3.63 -23.72
C ALA A 223 5.48 2.39 -24.56
N ALA A 224 6.72 1.88 -24.57
CA ALA A 224 7.08 0.65 -25.28
C ALA A 224 6.27 -0.56 -24.78
N TYR A 225 6.03 -0.63 -23.48
CA TYR A 225 5.21 -1.71 -22.89
C TYR A 225 3.74 -1.58 -23.27
N ALA A 226 3.16 -0.38 -23.20
CA ALA A 226 1.76 -0.11 -23.60
C ALA A 226 1.48 -0.51 -25.06
N GLN A 227 2.44 -0.29 -25.96
CA GLN A 227 2.35 -0.70 -27.37
C GLN A 227 2.18 -2.21 -27.56
N LYS A 228 2.65 -3.06 -26.64
CA LYS A 228 2.43 -4.51 -26.67
C LYS A 228 0.96 -4.89 -26.55
N PHE A 229 0.15 -4.01 -25.98
CA PHE A 229 -1.30 -4.15 -25.83
C PHE A 229 -2.08 -3.31 -26.84
N GLY A 230 -1.40 -2.71 -27.84
CA GLY A 230 -2.02 -1.85 -28.82
C GLY A 230 -2.47 -0.49 -28.25
N ILE A 231 -1.91 -0.07 -27.14
CA ILE A 231 -2.31 1.15 -26.43
C ILE A 231 -1.27 2.25 -26.67
N ASP A 232 -1.72 3.37 -27.24
CA ASP A 232 -0.89 4.59 -27.34
C ASP A 232 -1.14 5.49 -26.13
N ILE A 233 -0.13 5.63 -25.27
CA ILE A 233 -0.18 6.49 -24.09
C ILE A 233 0.48 7.86 -24.29
N SER A 234 0.90 8.20 -25.51
CA SER A 234 1.64 9.44 -25.80
C SER A 234 0.85 10.71 -25.49
N SER A 235 -0.47 10.67 -25.71
CA SER A 235 -1.41 11.77 -25.44
C SER A 235 -2.02 11.72 -24.01
N ILE A 236 -1.77 10.66 -23.27
CA ILE A 236 -2.37 10.47 -21.94
C ILE A 236 -1.42 11.03 -20.87
N LYS A 237 -1.99 11.77 -19.93
CA LYS A 237 -1.22 12.33 -18.81
C LYS A 237 -0.66 11.22 -17.93
N GLN A 238 0.65 11.23 -17.74
CA GLN A 238 1.37 10.30 -16.87
C GLN A 238 1.64 10.94 -15.51
N PHE A 239 1.55 10.16 -14.45
CA PHE A 239 1.68 10.64 -13.07
C PHE A 239 2.81 9.91 -12.34
N GLY A 240 3.74 10.69 -11.79
CA GLY A 240 4.82 10.18 -10.94
C GLY A 240 4.42 10.11 -9.48
N HIS A 241 4.77 9.00 -8.82
CA HIS A 241 4.58 8.84 -7.39
C HIS A 241 5.84 8.30 -6.72
N PRO A 242 6.33 8.92 -5.63
CA PRO A 242 7.35 8.31 -4.79
C PRO A 242 6.72 7.22 -3.93
N ILE A 243 7.43 6.12 -3.76
CA ILE A 243 7.00 4.99 -2.94
C ILE A 243 7.90 4.92 -1.71
N CYS A 244 7.31 5.00 -0.50
CA CYS A 244 8.05 4.89 0.74
C CYS A 244 7.96 3.48 1.31
N SER A 245 8.96 2.64 0.97
CA SER A 245 9.00 1.24 1.38
C SER A 245 9.48 1.07 2.82
N TRP A 246 9.07 -0.06 3.43
CA TRP A 246 9.57 -0.46 4.75
C TRP A 246 11.11 -0.57 4.78
N ASP A 247 11.72 0.10 5.75
CA ASP A 247 13.18 0.10 5.96
C ASP A 247 13.52 -0.13 7.44
N GLY A 248 13.00 -1.23 7.96
CA GLY A 248 13.22 -1.65 9.35
C GLY A 248 12.24 -1.04 10.35
N ASN A 249 12.34 -1.55 11.58
CA ASN A 249 11.48 -1.14 12.67
C ASN A 249 11.85 0.27 13.14
N GLN A 250 10.89 1.17 13.13
CA GLN A 250 11.03 2.56 13.57
C GLN A 250 9.82 2.94 14.44
N PRO A 251 9.96 3.91 15.36
CA PRO A 251 8.81 4.42 16.11
C PRO A 251 7.73 4.97 15.17
N LEU A 252 6.47 4.62 15.46
CA LEU A 252 5.30 5.08 14.72
C LEU A 252 4.37 5.94 15.59
N HIS A 253 4.77 6.22 16.82
CA HIS A 253 4.03 7.03 17.78
C HIS A 253 4.93 8.13 18.37
N THR A 254 4.30 9.20 18.74
CA THR A 254 4.86 10.27 19.55
C THR A 254 3.78 10.80 20.49
N GLN A 255 3.95 11.97 21.10
CA GLN A 255 2.99 12.55 22.03
C GLN A 255 1.59 12.65 21.40
N ASN A 256 0.65 11.80 21.83
CA ASN A 256 -0.74 11.77 21.37
C ASN A 256 -0.91 11.76 19.84
N ALA A 257 0.07 11.20 19.10
CA ALA A 257 0.00 11.13 17.65
C ALA A 257 0.61 9.85 17.09
N LEU A 258 0.07 9.39 15.95
CA LEU A 258 0.47 8.18 15.24
C LEU A 258 0.79 8.48 13.77
N LEU A 259 1.75 7.73 13.21
CA LEU A 259 1.97 7.63 11.77
C LEU A 259 1.30 6.35 11.25
N THR A 260 0.63 6.42 10.11
CA THR A 260 0.00 5.27 9.47
C THR A 260 0.14 5.31 7.95
N GLY A 261 -0.05 4.18 7.29
CA GLY A 261 0.07 4.10 5.84
C GLY A 261 1.46 4.50 5.33
N GLU A 262 1.51 5.13 4.19
CA GLU A 262 2.78 5.50 3.55
C GLU A 262 3.53 6.62 4.29
N SER A 263 2.85 7.39 5.15
CA SER A 263 3.53 8.30 6.12
C SER A 263 4.36 7.50 7.13
N ALA A 264 3.96 6.26 7.41
CA ALA A 264 4.69 5.30 8.22
C ALA A 264 5.72 4.48 7.44
N CYS A 265 5.88 4.68 6.11
CA CYS A 265 6.78 3.92 5.22
C CYS A 265 6.53 2.40 5.33
N ILE A 266 5.26 1.97 5.15
CA ILE A 266 4.85 0.58 5.36
C ILE A 266 4.75 -0.24 4.06
N VAL A 267 5.06 0.35 2.91
CA VAL A 267 4.93 -0.32 1.61
C VAL A 267 5.87 -1.52 1.53
N ASP A 268 5.38 -2.61 0.97
CA ASP A 268 6.15 -3.84 0.74
C ASP A 268 7.36 -3.55 -0.17
N PRO A 269 8.59 -3.82 0.27
CA PRO A 269 9.80 -3.50 -0.48
C PRO A 269 10.05 -4.43 -1.68
N PHE A 270 9.29 -5.52 -1.85
CA PHE A 270 9.40 -6.43 -2.98
C PHE A 270 8.32 -6.19 -4.05
N THR A 271 7.06 -6.11 -3.63
CA THR A 271 5.91 -5.96 -4.54
C THR A 271 5.44 -4.54 -4.72
N ALA A 272 5.90 -3.60 -3.88
CA ALA A 272 5.36 -2.24 -3.77
C ALA A 272 3.87 -2.19 -3.38
N GLU A 273 3.31 -3.27 -2.82
CA GLU A 273 1.97 -3.27 -2.26
C GLU A 273 1.88 -2.27 -1.09
N GLY A 274 0.93 -1.34 -1.18
CA GLY A 274 0.75 -0.30 -0.17
C GLY A 274 -0.68 -0.14 0.35
N ILE A 275 -1.71 -0.61 -0.40
CA ILE A 275 -3.12 -0.41 -0.01
C ILE A 275 -3.46 -1.28 1.19
N ARG A 276 -3.20 -2.58 1.15
CA ARG A 276 -3.48 -3.51 2.26
C ARG A 276 -2.80 -3.07 3.56
N PRO A 277 -1.47 -2.84 3.61
CA PRO A 277 -0.85 -2.40 4.85
C PRO A 277 -1.29 -0.99 5.29
N SER A 278 -1.73 -0.13 4.37
CA SER A 278 -2.34 1.15 4.74
C SER A 278 -3.67 0.95 5.48
N LEU A 279 -4.55 0.10 4.96
CA LEU A 279 -5.82 -0.24 5.61
C LEU A 279 -5.59 -0.88 6.99
N LEU A 280 -4.65 -1.84 7.08
CA LEU A 280 -4.28 -2.53 8.31
C LEU A 280 -3.77 -1.56 9.38
N THR A 281 -2.79 -0.73 9.02
CA THR A 281 -2.20 0.21 9.97
C THR A 281 -3.18 1.32 10.37
N GLY A 282 -4.08 1.71 9.46
CA GLY A 282 -5.19 2.62 9.77
C GLY A 282 -6.15 2.02 10.80
N MET A 283 -6.55 0.76 10.62
CA MET A 283 -7.37 0.03 11.59
C MET A 283 -6.69 -0.05 12.96
N TYR A 284 -5.42 -0.43 13.01
CA TYR A 284 -4.68 -0.51 14.28
C TYR A 284 -4.50 0.86 14.95
N ALA A 285 -4.30 1.92 14.15
CA ALA A 285 -4.22 3.29 14.67
C ALA A 285 -5.56 3.72 15.31
N GLY A 286 -6.68 3.43 14.65
CA GLY A 286 -8.01 3.68 15.21
C GLY A 286 -8.27 2.93 16.52
N GLN A 287 -7.87 1.66 16.60
CA GLN A 287 -7.97 0.84 17.83
C GLN A 287 -7.12 1.44 18.96
N ALA A 288 -5.86 1.78 18.66
CA ALA A 288 -4.94 2.30 19.68
C ALA A 288 -5.37 3.67 20.23
N ILE A 289 -5.91 4.55 19.39
CA ILE A 289 -6.45 5.85 19.85
C ILE A 289 -7.69 5.61 20.74
N ASP A 290 -8.57 4.69 20.37
CA ASP A 290 -9.73 4.35 21.19
C ASP A 290 -9.33 3.81 22.58
N GLU A 291 -8.35 2.92 22.63
CA GLU A 291 -7.79 2.40 23.88
C GLU A 291 -7.13 3.50 24.72
N ALA A 292 -6.41 4.43 24.08
CA ALA A 292 -5.78 5.56 24.75
C ALA A 292 -6.83 6.50 25.37
N ILE A 293 -7.93 6.75 24.68
CA ILE A 293 -9.08 7.52 25.19
C ILE A 293 -9.72 6.78 26.37
N GLY A 294 -9.76 5.45 26.32
CA GLY A 294 -10.23 4.56 27.39
C GLY A 294 -9.31 4.49 28.61
N GLY A 295 -8.14 5.17 28.58
CA GLY A 295 -7.21 5.26 29.71
C GLY A 295 -5.96 4.38 29.62
N ASN A 296 -5.78 3.60 28.54
CA ASN A 296 -4.56 2.84 28.29
C ASN A 296 -3.42 3.77 27.86
N ARG A 297 -2.54 4.14 28.79
CA ARG A 297 -1.41 5.07 28.55
C ARG A 297 -0.35 4.51 27.58
N ASP A 298 -0.26 3.20 27.43
CA ASP A 298 0.71 2.53 26.56
C ASP A 298 0.14 2.20 25.17
N ALA A 299 -1.13 2.51 24.88
CA ALA A 299 -1.80 2.12 23.64
C ALA A 299 -1.06 2.56 22.36
N LEU A 300 -0.52 3.79 22.33
CA LEU A 300 0.23 4.29 21.18
C LEU A 300 1.56 3.57 20.98
N LYS A 301 2.22 3.22 22.08
CA LYS A 301 3.44 2.39 22.04
C LYS A 301 3.12 0.97 21.58
N GLN A 302 2.03 0.39 22.07
CA GLN A 302 1.56 -0.93 21.69
C GLN A 302 1.18 -0.97 20.21
N TYR A 303 0.61 0.10 19.65
CA TYR A 303 0.42 0.25 18.21
C TYR A 303 1.73 0.07 17.42
N THR A 304 2.79 0.78 17.82
CA THR A 304 4.10 0.64 17.16
C THR A 304 4.58 -0.81 17.20
N LEU A 305 4.53 -1.45 18.37
CA LEU A 305 4.97 -2.85 18.54
C LEU A 305 4.12 -3.81 17.70
N LYS A 306 2.81 -3.63 17.68
CA LYS A 306 1.88 -4.45 16.89
C LYS A 306 2.16 -4.34 15.39
N VAL A 307 2.39 -3.15 14.87
CA VAL A 307 2.74 -2.96 13.45
C VAL A 307 4.10 -3.61 13.14
N GLN A 308 5.07 -3.51 14.04
CA GLN A 308 6.38 -4.14 13.87
C GLN A 308 6.28 -5.68 13.86
N GLU A 309 5.50 -6.26 14.74
CA GLU A 309 5.29 -7.70 14.85
C GLU A 309 4.45 -8.27 13.68
N GLU A 310 3.31 -7.64 13.40
CA GLU A 310 2.34 -8.17 12.44
C GLU A 310 2.73 -7.90 10.98
N TRP A 311 3.42 -6.79 10.72
CA TRP A 311 3.82 -6.38 9.38
C TRP A 311 5.34 -6.30 9.21
N GLY A 312 6.04 -5.64 10.13
CA GLY A 312 7.46 -5.35 10.00
C GLY A 312 8.34 -6.58 9.90
N GLU A 313 8.10 -7.62 10.68
CA GLU A 313 8.86 -8.88 10.60
C GLU A 313 8.74 -9.55 9.24
N ASP A 314 7.54 -9.52 8.65
CA ASP A 314 7.32 -10.07 7.31
C ASP A 314 8.02 -9.22 6.24
N MET A 315 8.03 -7.90 6.39
CA MET A 315 8.71 -6.98 5.48
C MET A 315 10.24 -7.11 5.52
N LEU A 316 10.83 -7.57 6.62
CA LEU A 316 12.25 -7.92 6.66
C LEU A 316 12.57 -9.11 5.72
N TRP A 317 11.65 -10.06 5.60
CA TRP A 317 11.79 -11.16 4.64
C TRP A 317 11.55 -10.70 3.21
N ALA A 318 10.52 -9.87 2.97
CA ALA A 318 10.28 -9.24 1.67
C ALA A 318 11.51 -8.46 1.19
N GLN A 319 12.16 -7.70 2.07
CA GLN A 319 13.38 -6.94 1.78
C GLN A 319 14.56 -7.85 1.39
N ARG A 320 14.75 -8.98 2.08
CA ARG A 320 15.77 -9.97 1.74
C ARG A 320 15.51 -10.61 0.39
N ILE A 321 14.28 -10.99 0.11
CA ILE A 321 13.86 -11.57 -1.18
C ILE A 321 14.05 -10.55 -2.30
N ALA A 322 13.63 -9.30 -2.12
CA ALA A 322 13.85 -8.22 -3.07
C ALA A 322 15.34 -8.00 -3.36
N GLY A 323 16.17 -7.98 -2.31
CA GLY A 323 17.62 -7.83 -2.44
C GLY A 323 18.28 -8.92 -3.28
N ILE A 324 17.82 -10.17 -3.17
CA ILE A 324 18.31 -11.28 -3.99
C ILE A 324 17.72 -11.19 -5.40
N PHE A 325 16.40 -11.01 -5.52
CA PHE A 325 15.70 -11.01 -6.80
C PHE A 325 16.24 -9.93 -7.73
N TYR A 326 16.37 -8.70 -7.25
CA TYR A 326 16.83 -7.58 -8.07
C TYR A 326 18.34 -7.55 -8.29
N ARG A 327 19.13 -8.31 -7.51
CA ARG A 327 20.58 -8.43 -7.74
C ARG A 327 20.93 -9.39 -8.88
N VAL A 328 20.15 -10.46 -9.04
CA VAL A 328 20.34 -11.49 -10.08
C VAL A 328 19.03 -11.79 -10.80
N PRO A 329 18.42 -10.79 -11.46
CA PRO A 329 17.00 -10.83 -11.84
C PRO A 329 16.69 -11.93 -12.87
N SER A 330 17.57 -12.19 -13.86
CA SER A 330 17.38 -13.24 -14.86
C SER A 330 17.33 -14.64 -14.22
N PHE A 331 18.24 -14.91 -13.28
CA PHE A 331 18.26 -16.20 -12.57
C PHE A 331 17.05 -16.31 -11.64
N ALA A 332 16.75 -15.24 -10.90
CA ALA A 332 15.61 -15.18 -10.00
C ALA A 332 14.26 -15.35 -10.73
N TYR A 333 14.12 -14.78 -11.92
CA TYR A 333 12.95 -15.00 -12.78
C TYR A 333 12.79 -16.49 -13.12
N LYS A 334 13.85 -17.16 -13.60
CA LYS A 334 13.83 -18.59 -13.97
C LYS A 334 13.46 -19.50 -12.81
N ILE A 335 13.98 -19.25 -11.61
CA ILE A 335 13.73 -20.14 -10.45
C ILE A 335 12.53 -19.70 -9.60
N GLY A 336 12.15 -18.43 -9.64
CA GLY A 336 11.04 -17.85 -8.88
C GLY A 336 9.76 -17.80 -9.69
N VAL A 337 9.80 -17.16 -10.88
CA VAL A 337 8.59 -16.92 -11.67
C VAL A 337 8.24 -18.15 -12.53
N LYS A 338 9.22 -18.79 -13.19
CA LYS A 338 8.98 -19.97 -14.03
C LYS A 338 8.65 -21.27 -13.24
N ARG A 339 8.67 -21.22 -11.92
CA ARG A 339 8.27 -22.37 -11.09
C ARG A 339 6.86 -22.21 -10.56
N PRO A 340 5.89 -23.05 -10.95
CA PRO A 340 4.50 -22.94 -10.52
C PRO A 340 4.32 -22.86 -9.00
N SER A 341 5.13 -23.61 -8.22
CA SER A 341 5.06 -23.57 -6.77
C SER A 341 5.49 -22.22 -6.15
N ALA A 342 6.35 -21.45 -6.81
CA ALA A 342 6.80 -20.16 -6.33
C ALA A 342 5.77 -19.07 -6.68
N THR A 343 5.24 -19.09 -7.90
CA THR A 343 4.18 -18.16 -8.33
C THR A 343 2.88 -18.36 -7.56
N GLN A 344 2.50 -19.62 -7.25
CA GLN A 344 1.35 -19.89 -6.39
C GLN A 344 1.52 -19.34 -4.96
N ARG A 345 2.72 -19.47 -4.38
CA ARG A 345 3.00 -18.86 -3.06
C ARG A 345 2.95 -17.34 -3.13
N MET A 346 3.49 -16.75 -4.20
CA MET A 346 3.40 -15.28 -4.38
C MET A 346 1.94 -14.85 -4.52
N GLY A 347 1.11 -15.58 -5.27
CA GLY A 347 -0.32 -15.35 -5.34
C GLY A 347 -0.99 -15.36 -3.96
N LYS A 348 -0.68 -16.35 -3.12
CA LYS A 348 -1.17 -16.45 -1.75
C LYS A 348 -0.71 -15.27 -0.87
N ILE A 349 0.53 -14.79 -1.06
CA ILE A 349 1.04 -13.59 -0.36
C ILE A 349 0.25 -12.35 -0.80
N LEU A 350 0.04 -12.17 -2.10
CA LEU A 350 -0.74 -11.05 -2.65
C LEU A 350 -2.21 -11.07 -2.19
N CYS A 351 -2.80 -12.26 -2.01
CA CYS A 351 -4.16 -12.41 -1.48
C CYS A 351 -4.23 -12.38 0.06
N GLY A 352 -3.10 -12.31 0.77
CA GLY A 352 -3.07 -12.28 2.23
C GLY A 352 -3.21 -13.64 2.92
N GLU A 353 -3.19 -14.75 2.16
CA GLU A 353 -3.33 -16.13 2.66
C GLU A 353 -2.00 -16.71 3.18
N MET A 354 -0.87 -16.07 2.88
CA MET A 354 0.48 -16.52 3.25
C MET A 354 1.36 -15.31 3.54
N ARG A 355 2.37 -15.49 4.38
CA ARG A 355 3.38 -14.47 4.68
C ARG A 355 4.73 -14.86 4.08
N TYR A 356 5.61 -13.89 3.84
CA TYR A 356 6.99 -14.15 3.36
C TYR A 356 7.77 -15.03 4.32
N ARG A 357 7.60 -14.86 5.62
CA ARG A 357 8.24 -15.68 6.67
C ARG A 357 7.88 -17.16 6.57
N ASP A 358 6.67 -17.51 6.12
CA ASP A 358 6.24 -18.89 5.95
C ASP A 358 6.99 -19.57 4.79
N VAL A 359 7.21 -18.83 3.71
CA VAL A 359 8.00 -19.29 2.55
C VAL A 359 9.46 -19.51 2.94
N ALA A 360 10.04 -18.56 3.67
CA ALA A 360 11.42 -18.65 4.13
C ALA A 360 11.61 -19.80 5.13
N GLY A 361 10.72 -19.96 6.09
CA GLY A 361 10.74 -21.07 7.05
C GLY A 361 10.68 -22.43 6.41
N ALA A 362 9.84 -22.62 5.37
CA ALA A 362 9.76 -23.85 4.60
C ALA A 362 11.05 -24.14 3.81
N ALA A 363 11.69 -23.12 3.26
CA ALA A 363 12.97 -23.26 2.56
C ALA A 363 14.10 -23.66 3.53
N ILE A 364 14.18 -23.03 4.69
CA ILE A 364 15.16 -23.34 5.74
C ILE A 364 14.97 -24.78 6.25
N LYS A 365 13.73 -25.21 6.53
CA LYS A 365 13.43 -26.59 6.95
C LYS A 365 13.87 -27.65 5.92
N ARG A 366 13.73 -27.35 4.63
CA ARG A 366 14.20 -28.27 3.56
C ARG A 366 15.71 -28.37 3.50
N LEU A 367 16.42 -27.25 3.67
CA LEU A 367 17.88 -27.20 3.70
C LEU A 367 18.42 -27.92 4.92
N THR A 368 17.84 -27.74 6.09
CA THR A 368 18.28 -28.41 7.34
C THR A 368 17.98 -29.91 7.32
N LYS A 369 16.85 -30.36 6.76
CA LYS A 369 16.56 -31.77 6.58
C LYS A 369 17.49 -32.45 5.57
N GLY A 370 17.97 -31.74 4.56
CA GLY A 370 18.97 -32.23 3.61
C GLY A 370 20.41 -32.26 4.14
N LEU A 371 20.69 -31.58 5.24
CA LEU A 371 22.02 -31.50 5.88
C LEU A 371 22.20 -32.45 7.06
N ILE A 372 21.12 -33.13 7.53
CA ILE A 372 21.19 -34.13 8.59
C ILE A 372 20.83 -35.49 7.99
N PRO A 373 21.83 -36.35 7.62
CA PRO A 373 21.55 -37.72 7.24
C PRO A 373 21.04 -38.48 8.46
N GLY A 374 19.77 -38.94 8.45
CA GLY A 374 19.29 -39.90 9.46
C GLY A 374 18.06 -39.48 10.29
N MET A 375 17.27 -38.45 9.92
CA MET A 375 15.92 -38.28 10.47
C MET A 375 14.87 -38.48 9.38
N SER A 376 14.53 -39.77 9.16
CA SER A 376 13.34 -40.19 8.40
C SER A 376 12.13 -40.25 9.33
#